data_05e749a7c04a722e1520ffcb805678e9
#
_entry.id   05e749a7c04a722e1520ffcb805678e9
#
_cell.length_a   1.000
_cell.length_b   1.000
_cell.length_c   1.000
_cell.angle_alpha   90.00
_cell.angle_beta   90.00
_cell.angle_gamma   90.00
#
_symmetry.space_group_name_H-M   'P 1'
#
loop_
_entity.id
_entity.type
_entity.pdbx_description
1 polymer ?
#
loop_
_entity_poly.entity_id
_entity_poly.type
_entity_poly.pdbx_seq_one_letter_code
_entity_poly.pdbx_strand_id
1 'polypeptide(L)'
;MKSKVLNYIKLARLDKPIGIYLLLWPSLLGLLLGTISEGYIDFENILIVLVGSVLVRSCGCVINDISDRNFDKVVERTKERPLASGNISLKEAWIFFIILSIASFCLLLLTPLLTLKIALFVSLLIILYPLSKRFLKAPQLILGITFGSGSVISYSLQSESFSLSIIILYFGLVAWIVSFDSFYALEDIDDDKKIGINSTPILWGGKTIFIANALHLVFYTSLLLIAYLNEFSIFFLLTMGILLILFYFQNQLAKKELYLDAFKTNNYIGLFAVLGFTAEIFFI
;
A
#
# COMPACT_ATOMS: atom_id res chain seq x y z
N MET A 1 29.88 -3.74 13.07
CA MET A 1 28.91 -2.61 12.97
C MET A 1 28.21 -2.54 11.61
N LYS A 2 28.90 -2.48 10.46
CA LYS A 2 28.27 -2.38 9.13
C LYS A 2 27.24 -3.50 8.83
N SER A 3 27.48 -4.76 9.21
CA SER A 3 26.54 -5.85 8.98
C SER A 3 25.25 -5.73 9.81
N LYS A 4 25.33 -5.17 11.03
CA LYS A 4 24.17 -5.01 11.91
C LYS A 4 23.22 -3.91 11.42
N VAL A 5 23.76 -2.77 10.95
CA VAL A 5 22.96 -1.70 10.33
C VAL A 5 22.25 -2.23 9.07
N LEU A 6 22.94 -3.02 8.24
CA LEU A 6 22.33 -3.62 7.07
C LEU A 6 21.15 -4.55 7.42
N ASN A 7 21.23 -5.27 8.54
CA ASN A 7 20.13 -6.11 9.00
C ASN A 7 18.89 -5.30 9.43
N TYR A 8 19.06 -4.12 10.06
CA TYR A 8 17.94 -3.21 10.34
C TYR A 8 17.34 -2.62 9.08
N ILE A 9 18.17 -2.23 8.08
CA ILE A 9 17.71 -1.78 6.77
C ILE A 9 16.86 -2.88 6.10
N LYS A 10 17.30 -4.13 6.14
CA LYS A 10 16.56 -5.28 5.62
C LYS A 10 15.28 -5.56 6.40
N LEU A 11 15.30 -5.44 7.74
CA LEU A 11 14.12 -5.65 8.58
C LEU A 11 13.04 -4.60 8.29
N ALA A 12 13.44 -3.34 8.05
CA ALA A 12 12.56 -2.25 7.64
C ALA A 12 12.18 -2.29 6.13
N ARG A 13 12.72 -3.23 5.33
CA ARG A 13 12.53 -3.32 3.87
C ARG A 13 12.99 -2.08 3.09
N LEU A 14 13.93 -1.31 3.62
CA LEU A 14 14.48 -0.14 2.93
C LEU A 14 15.39 -0.53 1.74
N ASP A 15 15.89 -1.77 1.72
CA ASP A 15 16.63 -2.39 0.61
C ASP A 15 15.73 -2.80 -0.57
N LYS A 16 14.42 -2.92 -0.33
CA LYS A 16 13.41 -3.31 -1.34
C LYS A 16 12.21 -2.35 -1.27
N PRO A 17 12.35 -1.11 -1.77
CA PRO A 17 11.42 -0.01 -1.47
C PRO A 17 10.05 -0.12 -2.16
N ILE A 18 9.81 -1.13 -3.00
CA ILE A 18 8.53 -1.28 -3.73
C ILE A 18 7.31 -1.24 -2.81
N GLY A 19 7.39 -1.85 -1.62
CA GLY A 19 6.28 -1.81 -0.66
C GLY A 19 6.09 -0.42 -0.03
N ILE A 20 7.13 0.42 0.02
CA ILE A 20 7.02 1.83 0.43
C ILE A 20 6.27 2.59 -0.66
N TYR A 21 6.64 2.43 -1.93
CA TYR A 21 5.97 3.09 -3.03
C TYR A 21 4.49 2.70 -3.13
N LEU A 22 4.16 1.41 -3.01
CA LEU A 22 2.77 0.94 -3.05
C LEU A 22 1.90 1.44 -1.89
N LEU A 23 2.49 1.87 -0.76
CA LEU A 23 1.80 2.59 0.30
C LEU A 23 1.76 4.11 0.04
N LEU A 24 2.81 4.65 -0.57
CA LEU A 24 2.96 6.07 -0.86
C LEU A 24 1.98 6.56 -1.94
N TRP A 25 1.78 5.77 -3.02
CA TRP A 25 0.90 6.19 -4.11
C TRP A 25 -0.53 6.47 -3.69
N PRO A 26 -1.23 5.58 -2.92
CA PRO A 26 -2.53 5.89 -2.34
C PRO A 26 -2.53 7.18 -1.51
N SER A 27 -1.50 7.36 -0.68
CA SER A 27 -1.38 8.54 0.18
C SER A 27 -1.21 9.82 -0.63
N LEU A 28 -0.35 9.82 -1.65
CA LEU A 28 -0.18 10.97 -2.54
C LEU A 28 -1.46 11.28 -3.33
N LEU A 29 -2.18 10.27 -3.83
CA LEU A 29 -3.45 10.49 -4.52
C LEU A 29 -4.49 11.16 -3.62
N GLY A 30 -4.56 10.77 -2.33
CA GLY A 30 -5.43 11.42 -1.36
C GLY A 30 -5.02 12.87 -1.09
N LEU A 31 -3.72 13.15 -0.89
CA LEU A 31 -3.21 14.50 -0.67
C LEU A 31 -3.48 15.41 -1.88
N LEU A 32 -3.19 14.91 -3.10
CA LEU A 32 -3.40 15.68 -4.34
C LEU A 32 -4.89 15.96 -4.58
N LEU A 33 -5.77 14.99 -4.27
CA LEU A 33 -7.21 15.23 -4.35
C LEU A 33 -7.66 16.30 -3.36
N GLY A 34 -7.12 16.32 -2.14
CA GLY A 34 -7.34 17.41 -1.19
C GLY A 34 -6.81 18.75 -1.68
N THR A 35 -5.62 18.76 -2.31
CA THR A 35 -5.05 19.95 -2.95
C THR A 35 -5.96 20.49 -4.06
N ILE A 36 -6.50 19.61 -4.92
CA ILE A 36 -7.44 19.97 -5.98
C ILE A 36 -8.73 20.56 -5.38
N SER A 37 -9.22 19.96 -4.29
CA SER A 37 -10.45 20.42 -3.62
C SER A 37 -10.31 21.81 -2.99
N GLU A 38 -9.13 22.11 -2.39
CA GLU A 38 -8.88 23.35 -1.65
C GLU A 38 -8.23 24.46 -2.51
N GLY A 39 -7.70 24.10 -3.70
CA GLY A 39 -7.09 25.06 -4.63
C GLY A 39 -5.69 25.55 -4.23
N TYR A 40 -5.04 24.93 -3.24
CA TYR A 40 -3.66 25.29 -2.85
C TYR A 40 -2.86 24.06 -2.46
N ILE A 41 -1.54 24.12 -2.61
CA ILE A 41 -0.61 23.06 -2.24
C ILE A 41 0.14 23.43 -0.96
N ASP A 42 0.20 22.50 0.00
CA ASP A 42 1.04 22.61 1.19
C ASP A 42 2.22 21.64 1.09
N PHE A 43 3.42 22.22 0.97
CA PHE A 43 4.66 21.42 0.85
C PHE A 43 5.02 20.67 2.14
N GLU A 44 4.61 21.18 3.30
CA GLU A 44 4.83 20.47 4.58
C GLU A 44 4.03 19.17 4.60
N ASN A 45 2.79 19.19 4.10
CA ASN A 45 1.95 18.00 3.99
C ASN A 45 2.58 16.95 3.06
N ILE A 46 3.24 17.36 1.97
CA ILE A 46 3.99 16.43 1.11
C ILE A 46 5.11 15.74 1.90
N LEU A 47 5.89 16.49 2.67
CA LEU A 47 6.97 15.92 3.48
C LEU A 47 6.43 14.96 4.56
N ILE A 48 5.33 15.32 5.21
CA ILE A 48 4.65 14.45 6.20
C ILE A 48 4.24 13.13 5.55
N VAL A 49 3.64 13.16 4.35
CA VAL A 49 3.20 11.95 3.62
C VAL A 49 4.40 11.11 3.20
N LEU A 50 5.48 11.70 2.69
CA LEU A 50 6.68 10.99 2.27
C LEU A 50 7.35 10.28 3.46
N VAL A 51 7.65 11.02 4.53
CA VAL A 51 8.30 10.49 5.73
C VAL A 51 7.38 9.49 6.44
N GLY A 52 6.10 9.81 6.57
CA GLY A 52 5.09 8.97 7.19
C GLY A 52 4.95 7.62 6.49
N SER A 53 4.94 7.59 5.16
CA SER A 53 4.86 6.35 4.37
C SER A 53 6.07 5.44 4.62
N VAL A 54 7.29 6.00 4.71
CA VAL A 54 8.50 5.22 5.03
C VAL A 54 8.43 4.65 6.45
N LEU A 55 8.06 5.47 7.43
CA LEU A 55 7.99 5.06 8.84
C LEU A 55 6.92 4.00 9.06
N VAL A 56 5.69 4.24 8.58
CA VAL A 56 4.55 3.33 8.74
C VAL A 56 4.80 2.01 8.03
N ARG A 57 5.35 2.04 6.81
CA ARG A 57 5.71 0.82 6.09
C ARG A 57 6.77 0.03 6.84
N SER A 58 7.79 0.70 7.37
CA SER A 58 8.84 0.05 8.17
C SER A 58 8.27 -0.57 9.45
N CYS A 59 7.40 0.13 10.17
CA CYS A 59 6.67 -0.43 11.33
C CYS A 59 5.89 -1.69 10.94
N GLY A 60 5.11 -1.63 9.86
CA GLY A 60 4.33 -2.74 9.36
C GLY A 60 5.19 -3.96 8.99
N CYS A 61 6.36 -3.74 8.40
CA CYS A 61 7.30 -4.82 8.08
C CYS A 61 7.87 -5.48 9.34
N VAL A 62 8.30 -4.67 10.33
CA VAL A 62 8.87 -5.18 11.57
C VAL A 62 7.86 -5.98 12.38
N ILE A 63 6.62 -5.46 12.56
CA ILE A 63 5.59 -6.17 13.32
C ILE A 63 5.13 -7.45 12.60
N ASN A 64 5.10 -7.44 11.26
CA ASN A 64 4.81 -8.63 10.46
C ASN A 64 5.90 -9.70 10.65
N ASP A 65 7.18 -9.34 10.54
CA ASP A 65 8.30 -10.28 10.74
C ASP A 65 8.32 -10.83 12.19
N ILE A 66 7.95 -10.02 13.21
CA ILE A 66 7.80 -10.47 14.59
C ILE A 66 6.68 -11.50 14.70
N SER A 67 5.52 -11.23 14.11
CA SER A 67 4.34 -12.08 14.12
C SER A 67 4.56 -13.40 13.38
N ASP A 68 5.22 -13.35 12.23
CA ASP A 68 5.40 -14.47 11.33
C ASP A 68 6.75 -15.20 11.54
N ARG A 69 7.55 -14.84 12.57
CA ARG A 69 8.90 -15.35 12.82
C ARG A 69 9.05 -16.86 12.71
N ASN A 70 8.08 -17.62 13.22
CA ASN A 70 8.14 -19.07 13.22
C ASN A 70 7.80 -19.68 11.86
N PHE A 71 6.92 -19.04 11.10
CA PHE A 71 6.56 -19.44 9.74
C PHE A 71 7.67 -19.07 8.75
N ASP A 72 8.26 -17.89 8.89
CA ASP A 72 9.32 -17.39 8.01
C ASP A 72 10.57 -18.31 8.01
N LYS A 73 10.81 -19.06 9.07
CA LYS A 73 11.93 -20.02 9.15
C LYS A 73 11.79 -21.22 8.23
N VAL A 74 10.57 -21.61 7.88
CA VAL A 74 10.29 -22.82 7.08
C VAL A 74 9.97 -22.50 5.62
N VAL A 75 9.73 -21.24 5.29
CA VAL A 75 9.45 -20.79 3.92
C VAL A 75 10.74 -20.38 3.24
N GLU A 76 11.05 -20.96 2.07
CA GLU A 76 12.32 -20.79 1.35
C GLU A 76 12.63 -19.31 1.09
N ARG A 77 11.65 -18.52 0.64
CA ARG A 77 11.79 -17.10 0.31
C ARG A 77 12.07 -16.21 1.53
N THR A 78 11.65 -16.61 2.74
CA THR A 78 11.67 -15.76 3.94
C THR A 78 12.64 -16.24 5.03
N LYS A 79 13.19 -17.45 4.94
CA LYS A 79 14.12 -18.04 5.94
C LYS A 79 15.36 -17.18 6.19
N GLU A 80 15.81 -16.39 5.19
CA GLU A 80 16.97 -15.50 5.30
C GLU A 80 16.64 -14.10 5.86
N ARG A 81 15.37 -13.83 6.21
CA ARG A 81 15.01 -12.57 6.87
C ARG A 81 15.78 -12.41 8.18
N PRO A 82 16.22 -11.18 8.53
CA PRO A 82 17.09 -10.95 9.69
C PRO A 82 16.57 -11.54 11.01
N LEU A 83 15.25 -11.53 11.23
CA LEU A 83 14.65 -12.07 12.44
C LEU A 83 14.47 -13.61 12.36
N ALA A 84 14.12 -14.16 11.21
CA ALA A 84 13.97 -15.59 10.98
C ALA A 84 15.31 -16.33 11.08
N SER A 85 16.37 -15.76 10.48
CA SER A 85 17.75 -16.29 10.48
C SER A 85 18.49 -16.07 11.80
N GLY A 86 17.93 -15.26 12.73
CA GLY A 86 18.57 -14.95 14.02
C GLY A 86 19.64 -13.85 13.97
N ASN A 87 19.83 -13.17 12.83
CA ASN A 87 20.75 -12.03 12.69
C ASN A 87 20.32 -10.79 13.50
N ILE A 88 19.03 -10.71 13.84
CA ILE A 88 18.44 -9.77 14.80
C ILE A 88 17.64 -10.60 15.82
N SER A 89 17.83 -10.33 17.10
CA SER A 89 17.07 -10.95 18.16
C SER A 89 15.64 -10.38 18.25
N LEU A 90 14.72 -11.14 18.84
CA LEU A 90 13.34 -10.68 19.06
C LEU A 90 13.27 -9.40 19.89
N LYS A 91 14.14 -9.27 20.90
CA LYS A 91 14.20 -8.07 21.74
C LYS A 91 14.64 -6.84 20.93
N GLU A 92 15.65 -6.99 20.09
CA GLU A 92 16.09 -5.91 19.20
C GLU A 92 15.01 -5.51 18.18
N ALA A 93 14.27 -6.48 17.63
CA ALA A 93 13.16 -6.19 16.72
C ALA A 93 12.04 -5.41 17.42
N TRP A 94 11.67 -5.76 18.67
CA TRP A 94 10.70 -5.00 19.45
C TRP A 94 11.18 -3.59 19.78
N ILE A 95 12.44 -3.41 20.18
CA ILE A 95 13.01 -2.08 20.44
C ILE A 95 12.96 -1.24 19.16
N PHE A 96 13.35 -1.80 18.03
CA PHE A 96 13.32 -1.10 16.76
C PHE A 96 11.89 -0.72 16.33
N PHE A 97 10.91 -1.62 16.52
CA PHE A 97 9.50 -1.33 16.30
C PHE A 97 9.00 -0.15 17.15
N ILE A 98 9.35 -0.14 18.45
CA ILE A 98 8.98 0.96 19.38
C ILE A 98 9.58 2.29 18.92
N ILE A 99 10.85 2.31 18.52
CA ILE A 99 11.52 3.52 18.02
C ILE A 99 10.80 4.06 16.77
N LEU A 100 10.50 3.20 15.80
CA LEU A 100 9.77 3.59 14.59
C LEU A 100 8.34 4.08 14.91
N SER A 101 7.66 3.42 15.85
CA SER A 101 6.31 3.81 16.29
C SER A 101 6.31 5.18 16.99
N ILE A 102 7.29 5.45 17.84
CA ILE A 102 7.46 6.77 18.47
C ILE A 102 7.74 7.84 17.41
N ALA A 103 8.64 7.56 16.45
CA ALA A 103 8.95 8.51 15.38
C ALA A 103 7.68 8.79 14.51
N SER A 104 6.90 7.75 14.19
CA SER A 104 5.62 7.91 13.48
C SER A 104 4.62 8.74 14.28
N PHE A 105 4.52 8.50 15.59
CA PHE A 105 3.62 9.25 16.47
C PHE A 105 4.04 10.71 16.60
N CYS A 106 5.35 11.00 16.76
CA CYS A 106 5.86 12.37 16.78
C CYS A 106 5.52 13.12 15.47
N LEU A 107 5.61 12.44 14.31
CA LEU A 107 5.21 13.03 13.04
C LEU A 107 3.70 13.33 13.01
N LEU A 108 2.86 12.43 13.54
CA LEU A 108 1.41 12.63 13.62
C LEU A 108 1.02 13.82 14.53
N LEU A 109 1.80 14.15 15.53
CA LEU A 109 1.54 15.32 16.38
C LEU A 109 1.68 16.66 15.63
N LEU A 110 2.29 16.66 14.45
CA LEU A 110 2.39 17.83 13.57
C LEU A 110 1.15 17.97 12.65
N THR A 111 0.19 17.04 12.72
CA THR A 111 -0.97 17.00 11.82
C THR A 111 -2.23 17.53 12.50
N PRO A 112 -3.25 17.96 11.73
CA PRO A 112 -4.55 18.33 12.27
C PRO A 112 -5.18 17.22 13.13
N LEU A 113 -6.01 17.61 14.10
CA LEU A 113 -6.64 16.67 15.04
C LEU A 113 -7.48 15.58 14.33
N LEU A 114 -8.14 15.93 13.22
CA LEU A 114 -8.88 14.96 12.42
C LEU A 114 -7.96 13.88 11.86
N THR A 115 -6.86 14.28 11.23
CA THR A 115 -5.84 13.39 10.68
C THR A 115 -5.24 12.48 11.76
N LEU A 116 -4.87 13.04 12.90
CA LEU A 116 -4.37 12.29 14.06
C LEU A 116 -5.35 11.19 14.50
N LYS A 117 -6.66 11.53 14.65
CA LYS A 117 -7.68 10.56 15.05
C LYS A 117 -7.83 9.41 14.05
N ILE A 118 -7.87 9.74 12.75
CA ILE A 118 -8.00 8.73 11.68
C ILE A 118 -6.76 7.83 11.67
N ALA A 119 -5.56 8.41 11.72
CA ALA A 119 -4.31 7.67 11.69
C ALA A 119 -4.15 6.75 12.91
N LEU A 120 -4.54 7.19 14.11
CA LEU A 120 -4.55 6.34 15.30
C LEU A 120 -5.53 5.16 15.17
N PHE A 121 -6.73 5.38 14.63
CA PHE A 121 -7.67 4.30 14.35
C PHE A 121 -7.08 3.29 13.34
N VAL A 122 -6.51 3.77 12.23
CA VAL A 122 -5.90 2.91 11.20
C VAL A 122 -4.67 2.16 11.74
N SER A 123 -3.91 2.75 12.69
CA SER A 123 -2.75 2.07 13.28
C SER A 123 -3.11 0.76 13.99
N LEU A 124 -4.32 0.64 14.53
CA LEU A 124 -4.83 -0.61 15.10
C LEU A 124 -4.96 -1.70 14.01
N LEU A 125 -5.41 -1.33 12.81
CA LEU A 125 -5.52 -2.26 11.68
C LEU A 125 -4.13 -2.76 11.22
N ILE A 126 -3.10 -1.89 11.26
CA ILE A 126 -1.72 -2.27 10.91
C ILE A 126 -1.20 -3.35 11.87
N ILE A 127 -1.47 -3.21 13.17
CA ILE A 127 -1.04 -4.17 14.20
C ILE A 127 -1.82 -5.49 14.07
N LEU A 128 -3.11 -5.42 13.73
CA LEU A 128 -3.97 -6.61 13.61
C LEU A 128 -3.81 -7.34 12.27
N TYR A 129 -3.32 -6.67 11.23
CA TYR A 129 -3.20 -7.25 9.89
C TYR A 129 -2.42 -8.58 9.84
N PRO A 130 -1.23 -8.74 10.47
CA PRO A 130 -0.49 -10.00 10.42
C PRO A 130 -1.29 -11.19 10.98
N LEU A 131 -2.19 -10.94 11.93
CA LEU A 131 -3.05 -11.97 12.52
C LEU A 131 -4.20 -12.36 11.59
N SER A 132 -4.62 -11.45 10.70
CA SER A 132 -5.78 -11.67 9.81
C SER A 132 -5.64 -12.89 8.91
N LYS A 133 -4.42 -13.21 8.45
CA LYS A 133 -4.11 -14.39 7.62
C LYS A 133 -4.51 -15.73 8.25
N ARG A 134 -4.64 -15.77 9.59
CA ARG A 134 -4.99 -16.98 10.34
C ARG A 134 -6.49 -17.22 10.44
N PHE A 135 -7.30 -16.17 10.32
CA PHE A 135 -8.74 -16.21 10.55
C PHE A 135 -9.57 -15.85 9.32
N LEU A 136 -9.08 -14.94 8.49
CA LEU A 136 -9.81 -14.44 7.32
C LEU A 136 -9.42 -15.21 6.07
N LYS A 137 -10.43 -15.57 5.25
CA LYS A 137 -10.22 -16.23 3.97
C LYS A 137 -9.60 -15.32 2.90
N ALA A 138 -9.79 -14.02 3.04
CA ALA A 138 -9.25 -12.98 2.14
C ALA A 138 -8.50 -11.90 2.93
N PRO A 139 -7.32 -12.20 3.50
CA PRO A 139 -6.53 -11.24 4.28
C PRO A 139 -6.08 -10.03 3.45
N GLN A 140 -5.99 -10.16 2.13
CA GLN A 140 -5.72 -9.07 1.19
C GLN A 140 -6.71 -7.91 1.32
N LEU A 141 -7.95 -8.17 1.74
CA LEU A 141 -8.94 -7.13 1.98
C LEU A 141 -8.52 -6.20 3.14
N ILE A 142 -7.99 -6.79 4.23
CA ILE A 142 -7.49 -5.97 5.36
C ILE A 142 -6.28 -5.15 4.92
N LEU A 143 -5.40 -5.70 4.10
CA LEU A 143 -4.30 -4.93 3.50
C LEU A 143 -4.83 -3.78 2.65
N GLY A 144 -5.83 -4.06 1.80
CA GLY A 144 -6.50 -3.06 0.96
C GLY A 144 -7.07 -1.92 1.79
N ILE A 145 -7.83 -2.24 2.84
CA ILE A 145 -8.40 -1.27 3.79
C ILE A 145 -7.28 -0.45 4.45
N THR A 146 -6.23 -1.10 4.95
CA THR A 146 -5.15 -0.45 5.70
C THR A 146 -4.31 0.46 4.80
N PHE A 147 -3.87 -0.01 3.63
CA PHE A 147 -3.07 0.79 2.69
C PHE A 147 -3.89 1.87 2.02
N GLY A 148 -5.14 1.56 1.64
CA GLY A 148 -6.08 2.54 1.07
C GLY A 148 -6.37 3.69 2.04
N SER A 149 -6.39 3.43 3.36
CA SER A 149 -6.61 4.46 4.38
C SER A 149 -5.54 5.57 4.36
N GLY A 150 -4.35 5.30 3.77
CA GLY A 150 -3.35 6.33 3.51
C GLY A 150 -3.91 7.50 2.70
N SER A 151 -4.82 7.26 1.74
CA SER A 151 -5.48 8.32 0.96
C SER A 151 -6.38 9.19 1.83
N VAL A 152 -7.15 8.59 2.73
CA VAL A 152 -8.07 9.31 3.64
C VAL A 152 -7.29 10.14 4.66
N ILE A 153 -6.21 9.56 5.23
CA ILE A 153 -5.31 10.25 6.16
C ILE A 153 -4.67 11.46 5.47
N SER A 154 -4.12 11.28 4.27
CA SER A 154 -3.43 12.35 3.55
C SER A 154 -4.38 13.40 2.99
N TYR A 155 -5.59 13.01 2.59
CA TYR A 155 -6.64 13.96 2.23
C TYR A 155 -7.00 14.86 3.41
N SER A 156 -7.15 14.28 4.63
CA SER A 156 -7.49 15.02 5.84
C SER A 156 -6.36 15.93 6.37
N LEU A 157 -5.13 15.83 5.83
CA LEU A 157 -4.06 16.81 6.06
C LEU A 157 -4.38 18.14 5.35
N GLN A 158 -5.02 18.05 4.19
CA GLN A 158 -5.23 19.19 3.30
C GLN A 158 -6.65 19.77 3.43
N SER A 159 -7.65 18.94 3.75
CA SER A 159 -9.05 19.33 3.84
C SER A 159 -9.69 18.81 5.12
N GLU A 160 -10.44 19.68 5.82
CA GLU A 160 -11.16 19.31 7.03
C GLU A 160 -12.52 18.61 6.74
N SER A 161 -12.99 18.65 5.50
CA SER A 161 -14.27 18.07 5.07
C SER A 161 -14.06 16.93 4.08
N PHE A 162 -14.86 15.86 4.21
CA PHE A 162 -14.79 14.74 3.26
C PHE A 162 -15.72 14.98 2.08
N SER A 163 -15.18 14.90 0.86
CA SER A 163 -15.94 14.94 -0.38
C SER A 163 -16.38 13.54 -0.83
N LEU A 164 -17.34 13.46 -1.75
CA LEU A 164 -17.69 12.19 -2.40
C LEU A 164 -16.49 11.61 -3.16
N SER A 165 -15.64 12.47 -3.71
CA SER A 165 -14.46 12.06 -4.49
C SER A 165 -13.45 11.25 -3.65
N ILE A 166 -13.19 11.64 -2.38
CA ILE A 166 -12.26 10.84 -1.52
C ILE A 166 -12.87 9.49 -1.14
N ILE A 167 -14.19 9.41 -0.98
CA ILE A 167 -14.87 8.14 -0.70
C ILE A 167 -14.72 7.20 -1.90
N ILE A 168 -14.96 7.69 -3.11
CA ILE A 168 -14.80 6.94 -4.36
C ILE A 168 -13.33 6.52 -4.54
N LEU A 169 -12.38 7.41 -4.30
CA LEU A 169 -10.96 7.12 -4.37
C LEU A 169 -10.56 6.00 -3.40
N TYR A 170 -11.01 6.09 -2.15
CA TYR A 170 -10.71 5.09 -1.13
C TYR A 170 -11.15 3.69 -1.55
N PHE A 171 -12.41 3.52 -1.98
CA PHE A 171 -12.91 2.20 -2.40
C PHE A 171 -12.21 1.70 -3.69
N GLY A 172 -11.91 2.59 -4.64
CA GLY A 172 -11.11 2.26 -5.81
C GLY A 172 -9.70 1.78 -5.43
N LEU A 173 -9.04 2.46 -4.49
CA LEU A 173 -7.72 2.09 -4.00
C LEU A 173 -7.75 0.76 -3.24
N VAL A 174 -8.76 0.51 -2.40
CA VAL A 174 -8.94 -0.79 -1.75
C VAL A 174 -9.03 -1.90 -2.79
N ALA A 175 -9.84 -1.72 -3.84
CA ALA A 175 -9.97 -2.69 -4.93
C ALA A 175 -8.62 -2.91 -5.66
N TRP A 176 -7.89 -1.85 -5.98
CA TRP A 176 -6.58 -1.92 -6.62
C TRP A 176 -5.54 -2.66 -5.76
N ILE A 177 -5.51 -2.36 -4.45
CA ILE A 177 -4.56 -3.00 -3.53
C ILE A 177 -4.85 -4.49 -3.38
N VAL A 178 -6.13 -4.87 -3.25
CA VAL A 178 -6.53 -6.29 -3.24
C VAL A 178 -6.15 -6.97 -4.56
N SER A 179 -6.31 -6.28 -5.70
CA SER A 179 -5.91 -6.79 -7.01
C SER A 179 -4.42 -7.11 -7.06
N PHE A 180 -3.55 -6.13 -6.79
CA PHE A 180 -2.12 -6.36 -6.94
C PHE A 180 -1.54 -7.30 -5.87
N ASP A 181 -2.07 -7.28 -4.64
CA ASP A 181 -1.63 -8.21 -3.60
C ASP A 181 -2.07 -9.64 -3.88
N SER A 182 -3.15 -9.83 -4.65
CA SER A 182 -3.54 -11.15 -5.14
C SER A 182 -2.55 -11.72 -6.17
N PHE A 183 -1.94 -10.88 -7.03
CA PHE A 183 -0.83 -11.32 -7.89
C PHE A 183 0.40 -11.71 -7.07
N TYR A 184 0.72 -10.91 -6.04
CA TYR A 184 1.81 -11.25 -5.14
C TYR A 184 1.58 -12.58 -4.39
N ALA A 185 0.36 -12.82 -3.94
CA ALA A 185 0.00 -14.06 -3.23
C ALA A 185 -0.06 -15.28 -4.16
N LEU A 186 -0.23 -15.12 -5.47
CA LEU A 186 -0.11 -16.23 -6.44
C LEU A 186 1.31 -16.80 -6.47
N GLU A 187 2.34 -15.98 -6.25
CA GLU A 187 3.74 -16.43 -6.17
C GLU A 187 3.96 -17.39 -5.00
N ASP A 188 3.29 -17.18 -3.88
CA ASP A 188 3.47 -17.94 -2.64
C ASP A 188 2.40 -19.03 -2.44
N ILE A 189 1.50 -19.29 -3.41
CA ILE A 189 0.29 -20.11 -3.22
C ILE A 189 0.58 -21.54 -2.73
N ASP A 190 1.65 -22.16 -3.21
CA ASP A 190 1.99 -23.52 -2.84
C ASP A 190 2.58 -23.62 -1.41
N ASP A 191 3.32 -22.60 -0.99
CA ASP A 191 3.84 -22.52 0.37
C ASP A 191 2.72 -22.15 1.36
N ASP A 192 1.84 -21.23 1.01
CA ASP A 192 0.65 -20.86 1.80
C ASP A 192 -0.24 -22.07 2.08
N LYS A 193 -0.48 -22.92 1.07
CA LYS A 193 -1.24 -24.17 1.24
C LYS A 193 -0.56 -25.14 2.20
N LYS A 194 0.77 -25.32 2.12
CA LYS A 194 1.52 -26.25 2.99
C LYS A 194 1.48 -25.83 4.45
N ILE A 195 1.52 -24.52 4.73
CA ILE A 195 1.52 -23.99 6.11
C ILE A 195 0.12 -23.63 6.61
N GLY A 196 -0.94 -23.83 5.80
CA GLY A 196 -2.33 -23.61 6.20
C GLY A 196 -2.71 -22.14 6.37
N ILE A 197 -2.07 -21.21 5.63
CA ILE A 197 -2.38 -19.78 5.63
C ILE A 197 -3.40 -19.50 4.53
N ASN A 198 -4.37 -18.62 4.82
CA ASN A 198 -5.37 -18.18 3.85
C ASN A 198 -4.84 -17.07 2.95
N SER A 199 -5.31 -17.08 1.69
CA SER A 199 -5.05 -16.00 0.74
C SER A 199 -6.16 -15.94 -0.33
N THR A 200 -6.29 -14.80 -1.01
CA THR A 200 -7.27 -14.63 -2.11
C THR A 200 -7.06 -15.66 -3.24
N PRO A 201 -5.84 -16.03 -3.65
CA PRO A 201 -5.66 -17.11 -4.63
C PRO A 201 -6.18 -18.47 -4.16
N ILE A 202 -6.03 -18.80 -2.87
CA ILE A 202 -6.60 -20.03 -2.31
C ILE A 202 -8.12 -19.98 -2.32
N LEU A 203 -8.71 -18.82 -1.97
CA LEU A 203 -10.16 -18.62 -1.95
C LEU A 203 -10.78 -18.62 -3.35
N TRP A 204 -10.15 -17.98 -4.33
CA TRP A 204 -10.70 -17.77 -5.68
C TRP A 204 -10.29 -18.85 -6.66
N GLY A 205 -9.27 -19.63 -6.36
CA GLY A 205 -8.76 -20.70 -7.23
C GLY A 205 -8.42 -20.21 -8.64
N GLY A 206 -8.83 -20.94 -9.65
CA GLY A 206 -8.57 -20.59 -11.06
C GLY A 206 -9.20 -19.27 -11.54
N LYS A 207 -10.06 -18.63 -10.72
CA LYS A 207 -10.65 -17.32 -11.04
C LYS A 207 -9.84 -16.14 -10.53
N THR A 208 -8.70 -16.36 -9.86
CA THR A 208 -7.91 -15.32 -9.21
C THR A 208 -7.54 -14.17 -10.14
N ILE A 209 -6.96 -14.48 -11.31
CA ILE A 209 -6.54 -13.44 -12.28
C ILE A 209 -7.77 -12.66 -12.79
N PHE A 210 -8.88 -13.33 -13.07
CA PHE A 210 -10.10 -12.67 -13.51
C PHE A 210 -10.66 -11.70 -12.47
N ILE A 211 -10.76 -12.14 -11.21
CA ILE A 211 -11.27 -11.29 -10.12
C ILE A 211 -10.30 -10.14 -9.83
N ALA A 212 -8.99 -10.39 -9.78
CA ALA A 212 -7.98 -9.35 -9.61
C ALA A 212 -8.08 -8.27 -10.70
N ASN A 213 -8.24 -8.68 -11.97
CA ASN A 213 -8.44 -7.75 -13.08
C ASN A 213 -9.75 -6.96 -12.97
N ALA A 214 -10.84 -7.58 -12.54
CA ALA A 214 -12.10 -6.88 -12.31
C ALA A 214 -11.96 -5.82 -11.23
N LEU A 215 -11.29 -6.12 -10.11
CA LEU A 215 -10.98 -5.16 -9.05
C LEU A 215 -10.08 -4.02 -9.55
N HIS A 216 -9.13 -4.31 -10.42
CA HIS A 216 -8.29 -3.29 -11.04
C HIS A 216 -9.10 -2.33 -11.91
N LEU A 217 -10.06 -2.84 -12.67
CA LEU A 217 -10.97 -2.01 -13.45
C LEU A 217 -11.89 -1.14 -12.57
N VAL A 218 -12.27 -1.62 -11.37
CA VAL A 218 -12.98 -0.80 -10.38
C VAL A 218 -12.15 0.44 -10.00
N PHE A 219 -10.84 0.27 -9.79
CA PHE A 219 -9.94 1.40 -9.54
C PHE A 219 -9.93 2.39 -10.71
N TYR A 220 -9.78 1.92 -11.94
CA TYR A 220 -9.78 2.81 -13.11
C TYR A 220 -11.10 3.53 -13.31
N THR A 221 -12.22 2.83 -13.07
CA THR A 221 -13.54 3.45 -13.11
C THR A 221 -13.68 4.53 -12.03
N SER A 222 -13.13 4.28 -10.83
CA SER A 222 -13.14 5.30 -9.77
C SER A 222 -12.33 6.55 -10.15
N LEU A 223 -11.17 6.39 -10.82
CA LEU A 223 -10.38 7.53 -11.30
C LEU A 223 -11.14 8.35 -12.37
N LEU A 224 -11.84 7.69 -13.31
CA LEU A 224 -12.67 8.37 -14.31
C LEU A 224 -13.84 9.11 -13.67
N LEU A 225 -14.48 8.51 -12.65
CA LEU A 225 -15.59 9.14 -11.95
C LEU A 225 -15.11 10.36 -11.14
N ILE A 226 -13.94 10.28 -10.51
CA ILE A 226 -13.31 11.42 -9.83
C ILE A 226 -12.98 12.52 -10.84
N ALA A 227 -12.42 12.17 -11.99
CA ALA A 227 -12.12 13.12 -13.06
C ALA A 227 -13.38 13.86 -13.54
N TYR A 228 -14.50 13.14 -13.68
CA TYR A 228 -15.77 13.75 -14.03
C TYR A 228 -16.31 14.67 -12.92
N LEU A 229 -16.28 14.24 -11.65
CA LEU A 229 -16.81 15.01 -10.52
C LEU A 229 -16.01 16.28 -10.19
N ASN A 230 -14.70 16.29 -10.53
CA ASN A 230 -13.81 17.42 -10.24
C ASN A 230 -13.40 18.17 -11.52
N GLU A 231 -14.10 17.92 -12.64
CA GLU A 231 -13.90 18.62 -13.92
C GLU A 231 -12.45 18.58 -14.42
N PHE A 232 -11.78 17.42 -14.27
CA PHE A 232 -10.40 17.26 -14.73
C PHE A 232 -10.27 17.56 -16.22
N SER A 233 -9.12 18.07 -16.60
CA SER A 233 -8.82 18.44 -17.98
C SER A 233 -8.83 17.22 -18.93
N ILE A 234 -8.96 17.50 -20.23
CA ILE A 234 -8.87 16.44 -21.26
C ILE A 234 -7.53 15.68 -21.20
N PHE A 235 -6.47 16.31 -20.68
CA PHE A 235 -5.15 15.68 -20.54
C PHE A 235 -5.16 14.50 -19.55
N PHE A 236 -6.10 14.44 -18.60
CA PHE A 236 -6.24 13.28 -17.73
C PHE A 236 -6.56 11.99 -18.50
N LEU A 237 -7.21 12.11 -19.67
CA LEU A 237 -7.45 10.95 -20.54
C LEU A 237 -6.15 10.34 -21.09
N LEU A 238 -5.08 11.14 -21.25
CA LEU A 238 -3.75 10.63 -21.63
C LEU A 238 -3.20 9.75 -20.51
N THR A 239 -3.35 10.19 -19.26
CA THR A 239 -2.99 9.38 -18.08
C THR A 239 -3.76 8.06 -18.11
N MET A 240 -5.07 8.08 -18.32
CA MET A 240 -5.89 6.87 -18.41
C MET A 240 -5.43 5.95 -19.54
N GLY A 241 -5.02 6.49 -20.69
CA GLY A 241 -4.43 5.73 -21.79
C GLY A 241 -3.16 4.98 -21.37
N ILE A 242 -2.25 5.67 -20.68
CA ILE A 242 -1.02 5.04 -20.14
C ILE A 242 -1.37 3.93 -19.13
N LEU A 243 -2.31 4.18 -18.23
CA LEU A 243 -2.74 3.20 -17.24
C LEU A 243 -3.34 1.95 -17.90
N LEU A 244 -4.12 2.08 -18.97
CA LEU A 244 -4.65 0.96 -19.74
C LEU A 244 -3.54 0.15 -20.44
N ILE A 245 -2.52 0.81 -20.97
CA ILE A 245 -1.33 0.13 -21.54
C ILE A 245 -0.61 -0.66 -20.46
N LEU A 246 -0.36 -0.09 -19.29
CA LEU A 246 0.27 -0.78 -18.16
C LEU A 246 -0.58 -1.97 -17.68
N PHE A 247 -1.89 -1.82 -17.62
CA PHE A 247 -2.81 -2.91 -17.30
C PHE A 247 -2.73 -4.05 -18.33
N TYR A 248 -2.64 -3.74 -19.63
CA TYR A 248 -2.44 -4.73 -20.67
C TYR A 248 -1.12 -5.49 -20.45
N PHE A 249 0.00 -4.80 -20.19
CA PHE A 249 1.29 -5.43 -19.89
C PHE A 249 1.22 -6.31 -18.65
N GLN A 250 0.61 -5.85 -17.56
CA GLN A 250 0.39 -6.63 -16.35
C GLN A 250 -0.34 -7.95 -16.66
N ASN A 251 -1.40 -7.88 -17.49
CA ASN A 251 -2.15 -9.08 -17.90
C ASN A 251 -1.30 -10.05 -18.74
N GLN A 252 -0.43 -9.54 -19.62
CA GLN A 252 0.47 -10.41 -20.39
C GLN A 252 1.49 -11.12 -19.48
N LEU A 253 2.00 -10.45 -18.46
CA LEU A 253 2.87 -11.04 -17.46
C LEU A 253 2.13 -12.13 -16.65
N ALA A 254 0.92 -11.83 -16.19
CA ALA A 254 0.11 -12.78 -15.43
C ALA A 254 -0.25 -14.04 -16.24
N LYS A 255 -0.53 -13.90 -17.54
CA LYS A 255 -0.75 -15.05 -18.45
C LYS A 255 0.48 -15.94 -18.63
N LYS A 256 1.68 -15.39 -18.43
CA LYS A 256 2.95 -16.12 -18.47
C LYS A 256 3.38 -16.63 -17.09
N GLU A 257 2.51 -16.54 -16.11
CA GLU A 257 2.77 -16.91 -14.69
C GLU A 257 3.90 -16.12 -14.04
N LEU A 258 4.27 -14.95 -14.59
CA LEU A 258 5.24 -14.03 -14.03
C LEU A 258 4.56 -13.09 -13.01
N TYR A 259 4.02 -13.68 -11.93
CA TYR A 259 3.14 -12.98 -10.99
C TYR A 259 3.85 -11.87 -10.22
N LEU A 260 5.11 -12.08 -9.84
CA LEU A 260 5.90 -11.07 -9.15
C LEU A 260 6.17 -9.84 -10.04
N ASP A 261 6.36 -10.03 -11.34
CA ASP A 261 6.57 -8.92 -12.27
C ASP A 261 5.25 -8.22 -12.60
N ALA A 262 4.13 -8.97 -12.69
CA ALA A 262 2.79 -8.40 -12.76
C ALA A 262 2.48 -7.53 -11.51
N PHE A 263 2.84 -7.98 -10.32
CA PHE A 263 2.76 -7.19 -9.09
C PHE A 263 3.60 -5.91 -9.17
N LYS A 264 4.87 -5.99 -9.62
CA LYS A 264 5.76 -4.83 -9.72
C LYS A 264 5.28 -3.75 -10.69
N THR A 265 4.51 -4.13 -11.72
CA THR A 265 3.91 -3.17 -12.67
C THR A 265 3.03 -2.14 -11.97
N ASN A 266 2.43 -2.48 -10.82
CA ASN A 266 1.60 -1.57 -10.05
C ASN A 266 2.36 -0.37 -9.46
N ASN A 267 3.68 -0.47 -9.32
CA ASN A 267 4.49 0.69 -8.96
C ASN A 267 4.41 1.78 -10.04
N TYR A 268 4.46 1.41 -11.32
CA TYR A 268 4.33 2.35 -12.42
C TYR A 268 2.88 2.86 -12.57
N ILE A 269 1.90 1.99 -12.34
CA ILE A 269 0.47 2.37 -12.33
C ILE A 269 0.23 3.46 -11.29
N GLY A 270 0.71 3.27 -10.05
CA GLY A 270 0.61 4.28 -9.00
C GLY A 270 1.34 5.58 -9.33
N LEU A 271 2.57 5.48 -9.86
CA LEU A 271 3.34 6.64 -10.29
C LEU A 271 2.60 7.46 -11.34
N PHE A 272 2.10 6.84 -12.41
CA PHE A 272 1.41 7.56 -13.48
C PHE A 272 0.06 8.11 -13.03
N ALA A 273 -0.66 7.43 -12.13
CA ALA A 273 -1.86 7.98 -11.52
C ALA A 273 -1.55 9.26 -10.72
N VAL A 274 -0.50 9.25 -9.90
CA VAL A 274 -0.03 10.43 -9.15
C VAL A 274 0.39 11.55 -10.09
N LEU A 275 1.13 11.26 -11.15
CA LEU A 275 1.52 12.27 -12.16
C LEU A 275 0.29 12.89 -12.85
N GLY A 276 -0.74 12.08 -13.14
CA GLY A 276 -2.00 12.58 -13.69
C GLY A 276 -2.70 13.57 -12.77
N PHE A 277 -2.86 13.23 -11.48
CA PHE A 277 -3.43 14.15 -10.49
C PHE A 277 -2.57 15.40 -10.28
N THR A 278 -1.24 15.24 -10.29
CA THR A 278 -0.32 16.39 -10.18
C THR A 278 -0.48 17.34 -11.36
N ALA A 279 -0.66 16.81 -12.58
CA ALA A 279 -0.88 17.64 -13.76
C ALA A 279 -2.17 18.48 -13.63
N GLU A 280 -3.23 17.92 -13.06
CA GLU A 280 -4.51 18.63 -12.89
C GLU A 280 -4.40 19.84 -11.94
N ILE A 281 -3.46 19.86 -10.99
CA ILE A 281 -3.22 21.01 -10.11
C ILE A 281 -2.80 22.27 -10.91
N PHE A 282 -2.18 22.11 -12.08
CA PHE A 282 -1.79 23.24 -12.92
C PHE A 282 -2.94 23.80 -13.75
N PHE A 283 -4.11 23.17 -13.74
CA PHE A 283 -5.31 23.62 -14.44
C PHE A 283 -6.36 24.25 -13.51
N ILE A 284 -6.12 24.22 -12.19
CA ILE A 284 -6.90 24.92 -11.17
C ILE A 284 -6.42 26.37 -11.09
#